data_3dc8956fdf0539605927db6a8694e2e0
#
_entry.id   3dc8956fdf0539605927db6a8694e2e0
#
_cell.length_a   1.000
_cell.length_b   1.000
_cell.length_c   1.000
_cell.angle_alpha   90.00
_cell.angle_beta   90.00
_cell.angle_gamma   90.00
#
_symmetry.space_group_name_H-M   'P 1'
#
loop_
_entity.id
_entity.type
_entity.pdbx_description
1 polymer ?
#
loop_
_entity_poly.entity_id
_entity_poly.type
_entity_poly.pdbx_seq_one_letter_code
_entity_poly.pdbx_strand_id
1 'polypeptide(L)'
;DEVLRLVNKSETFASSLACLQKLGDAGIKRSVMILNGLGGKKLSPQHALNSARLMNAAPPEFLSTLVVSFPMGMQRFQNRFADFEILTQQELFLELQYLISELNLDNTVFRSDHASNYLVLKGRLGRDKPRLLAEIQQAILNPQQARLRPEWARGL
;
A
#
# COMPACT_ATOMS: atom_id res chain seq x y z
N ASP A 1 -10.28 -5.15 -8.92
CA ASP A 1 -9.89 -5.73 -10.23
C ASP A 1 -9.58 -4.67 -11.28
N GLU A 2 -10.25 -3.49 -11.25
CA GLU A 2 -10.04 -2.45 -12.26
C GLU A 2 -8.57 -1.98 -12.34
N VAL A 3 -7.95 -1.65 -11.20
CA VAL A 3 -6.53 -1.26 -11.15
C VAL A 3 -5.65 -2.36 -11.74
N LEU A 4 -5.85 -3.63 -11.36
CA LEU A 4 -5.07 -4.77 -11.86
C LEU A 4 -5.18 -4.89 -13.39
N ARG A 5 -6.37 -4.71 -13.94
CA ARG A 5 -6.60 -4.72 -15.39
C ARG A 5 -5.88 -3.54 -16.08
N LEU A 6 -5.99 -2.34 -15.53
CA LEU A 6 -5.36 -1.14 -16.10
C LEU A 6 -3.83 -1.22 -16.10
N VAL A 7 -3.24 -1.80 -15.05
CA VAL A 7 -1.78 -1.99 -14.97
C VAL A 7 -1.30 -3.29 -15.64
N ASN A 8 -2.20 -3.99 -16.35
CA ASN A 8 -1.91 -5.24 -17.06
C ASN A 8 -1.37 -6.36 -16.17
N LYS A 9 -1.92 -6.50 -14.99
CA LYS A 9 -1.72 -7.70 -14.18
C LYS A 9 -2.82 -8.71 -14.49
N SER A 10 -2.45 -9.95 -14.74
CA SER A 10 -3.38 -11.05 -15.05
C SER A 10 -4.14 -11.56 -13.82
N GLU A 11 -3.88 -10.99 -12.64
CA GLU A 11 -4.50 -11.37 -11.39
C GLU A 11 -5.82 -10.64 -11.15
N THR A 12 -6.68 -11.28 -10.36
CA THR A 12 -7.93 -10.71 -9.85
C THR A 12 -7.94 -10.77 -8.32
N PHE A 13 -8.89 -10.11 -7.70
CA PHE A 13 -9.15 -10.27 -6.26
C PHE A 13 -9.37 -11.74 -5.89
N ALA A 14 -10.19 -12.45 -6.66
CA ALA A 14 -10.52 -13.85 -6.41
C ALA A 14 -9.29 -14.78 -6.55
N SER A 15 -8.46 -14.60 -7.59
CA SER A 15 -7.25 -15.43 -7.77
C SER A 15 -6.21 -15.15 -6.70
N SER A 16 -6.01 -13.89 -6.33
CA SER A 16 -5.11 -13.49 -5.25
C SER A 16 -5.56 -14.03 -3.90
N LEU A 17 -6.87 -13.94 -3.60
CA LEU A 17 -7.44 -14.51 -2.38
C LEU A 17 -7.24 -16.03 -2.31
N ALA A 18 -7.59 -16.74 -3.39
CA ALA A 18 -7.42 -18.19 -3.46
C ALA A 18 -5.95 -18.63 -3.28
N CYS A 19 -5.01 -17.89 -3.87
CA CYS A 19 -3.58 -18.13 -3.69
C CYS A 19 -3.15 -17.96 -2.23
N LEU A 20 -3.52 -16.84 -1.61
CA LEU A 20 -3.18 -16.54 -0.22
C LEU A 20 -3.79 -17.56 0.75
N GLN A 21 -5.03 -18.01 0.51
CA GLN A 21 -5.68 -19.03 1.32
C GLN A 21 -4.93 -20.37 1.21
N LYS A 22 -4.64 -20.84 -0.01
CA LYS A 22 -3.89 -22.08 -0.24
C LYS A 22 -2.53 -22.08 0.44
N LEU A 23 -1.79 -20.96 0.40
CA LEU A 23 -0.52 -20.84 1.08
C LEU A 23 -0.68 -20.91 2.60
N GLY A 24 -1.71 -20.26 3.14
CA GLY A 24 -2.05 -20.32 4.56
C GLY A 24 -2.40 -21.74 5.03
N ASP A 25 -3.26 -22.44 4.29
CA ASP A 25 -3.69 -23.82 4.57
C ASP A 25 -2.50 -24.80 4.54
N ALA A 26 -1.52 -24.52 3.68
CA ALA A 26 -0.27 -25.27 3.61
C ALA A 26 0.76 -24.88 4.71
N GLY A 27 0.42 -23.98 5.63
CA GLY A 27 1.32 -23.50 6.69
C GLY A 27 2.47 -22.62 6.21
N ILE A 28 2.41 -22.12 4.97
CA ILE A 28 3.44 -21.26 4.38
C ILE A 28 3.22 -19.81 4.83
N LYS A 29 4.24 -19.21 5.44
CA LYS A 29 4.20 -17.80 5.82
C LYS A 29 4.14 -16.89 4.60
N ARG A 30 3.21 -15.95 4.63
CA ARG A 30 2.94 -15.03 3.53
C ARG A 30 3.52 -13.65 3.83
N SER A 31 4.24 -13.10 2.87
CA SER A 31 4.71 -11.71 2.87
C SER A 31 4.09 -11.00 1.68
N VAL A 32 3.16 -10.10 1.95
CA VAL A 32 2.41 -9.37 0.91
C VAL A 32 2.90 -7.94 0.82
N MET A 33 3.03 -7.43 -0.40
CA MET A 33 3.40 -6.03 -0.68
C MET A 33 2.26 -5.33 -1.42
N ILE A 34 1.88 -4.14 -0.96
CA ILE A 34 0.91 -3.25 -1.61
C ILE A 34 1.65 -2.04 -2.15
N LEU A 35 1.41 -1.69 -3.42
CA LEU A 35 1.98 -0.52 -4.05
C LEU A 35 1.05 0.68 -3.87
N ASN A 36 1.36 1.56 -2.92
CA ASN A 36 0.64 2.80 -2.72
C ASN A 36 0.77 3.70 -3.96
N GLY A 37 -0.33 4.32 -4.35
CA GLY A 37 -0.43 5.18 -5.51
C GLY A 37 -0.67 4.46 -6.83
N LEU A 38 -0.74 3.11 -6.83
CA LEU A 38 -0.94 2.34 -8.08
C LEU A 38 -2.27 2.62 -8.76
N GLY A 39 -3.30 3.02 -8.00
CA GLY A 39 -4.61 3.41 -8.52
C GLY A 39 -4.66 4.81 -9.12
N GLY A 40 -3.60 5.60 -9.00
CA GLY A 40 -3.63 7.03 -9.32
C GLY A 40 -4.67 7.77 -8.48
N LYS A 41 -4.86 9.06 -8.70
CA LYS A 41 -5.81 9.87 -7.93
C LYS A 41 -7.23 9.34 -7.99
N LYS A 42 -7.67 8.94 -9.17
CA LYS A 42 -9.05 8.51 -9.45
C LYS A 42 -9.47 7.26 -8.68
N LEU A 43 -8.58 6.28 -8.56
CA LEU A 43 -8.88 4.97 -7.97
C LEU A 43 -8.20 4.72 -6.62
N SER A 44 -7.53 5.73 -6.05
CA SER A 44 -6.80 5.61 -4.78
C SER A 44 -7.66 5.10 -3.61
N PRO A 45 -8.84 5.68 -3.31
CA PRO A 45 -9.67 5.16 -2.21
C PRO A 45 -10.13 3.72 -2.46
N GLN A 46 -10.48 3.39 -3.70
CA GLN A 46 -10.94 2.07 -4.09
C GLN A 46 -9.79 1.05 -4.02
N HIS A 47 -8.59 1.45 -4.41
CA HIS A 47 -7.38 0.65 -4.30
C HIS A 47 -7.05 0.33 -2.83
N ALA A 48 -7.07 1.33 -1.95
CA ALA A 48 -6.83 1.15 -0.52
C ALA A 48 -7.85 0.20 0.12
N LEU A 49 -9.16 0.46 -0.11
CA LEU A 49 -10.24 -0.34 0.45
C LEU A 49 -10.18 -1.81 0.00
N ASN A 50 -10.01 -2.05 -1.30
CA ASN A 50 -9.99 -3.43 -1.82
C ASN A 50 -8.70 -4.17 -1.42
N SER A 51 -7.58 -3.47 -1.25
CA SER A 51 -6.36 -4.04 -0.68
C SER A 51 -6.58 -4.45 0.78
N ALA A 52 -7.23 -3.60 1.59
CA ALA A 52 -7.57 -3.94 2.96
C ALA A 52 -8.53 -5.15 3.04
N ARG A 53 -9.56 -5.19 2.18
CA ARG A 53 -10.49 -6.33 2.10
C ARG A 53 -9.78 -7.64 1.79
N LEU A 54 -8.85 -7.64 0.85
CA LEU A 54 -8.06 -8.84 0.52
C LEU A 54 -7.23 -9.30 1.71
N MET A 55 -6.55 -8.38 2.39
CA MET A 55 -5.73 -8.70 3.57
C MET A 55 -6.59 -9.20 4.74
N ASN A 56 -7.76 -8.60 4.97
CA ASN A 56 -8.68 -9.06 6.01
C ASN A 56 -9.26 -10.45 5.72
N ALA A 57 -9.49 -10.78 4.44
CA ALA A 57 -10.01 -12.09 4.04
C ALA A 57 -8.95 -13.22 4.08
N ALA A 58 -7.67 -12.89 3.95
CA ALA A 58 -6.56 -13.83 4.05
C ALA A 58 -5.37 -13.18 4.79
N PRO A 59 -5.45 -13.05 6.13
CA PRO A 59 -4.46 -12.33 6.94
C PRO A 59 -3.03 -12.84 6.73
N PRO A 60 -2.09 -12.04 6.19
CA PRO A 60 -0.72 -12.46 6.02
C PRO A 60 0.09 -12.28 7.31
N GLU A 61 1.19 -12.99 7.45
CA GLU A 61 2.13 -12.84 8.55
C GLU A 61 2.91 -11.52 8.46
N PHE A 62 3.21 -11.09 7.23
CA PHE A 62 3.91 -9.83 6.93
C PHE A 62 3.17 -9.04 5.87
N LEU A 63 2.98 -7.76 6.12
CA LEU A 63 2.40 -6.81 5.17
C LEU A 63 3.34 -5.61 5.05
N SER A 64 3.69 -5.25 3.82
CA SER A 64 4.49 -4.07 3.55
C SER A 64 3.84 -3.17 2.50
N THR A 65 4.18 -1.89 2.55
CA THR A 65 3.77 -0.92 1.53
C THR A 65 4.99 -0.26 0.89
N LEU A 66 4.89 -0.06 -0.42
CA LEU A 66 5.87 0.66 -1.23
C LEU A 66 5.14 1.74 -2.03
N VAL A 67 5.79 2.86 -2.27
CA VAL A 67 5.25 3.88 -3.19
C VAL A 67 5.59 3.47 -4.62
N VAL A 68 4.59 3.52 -5.51
CA VAL A 68 4.78 3.27 -6.94
C VAL A 68 5.76 4.30 -7.52
N SER A 69 6.64 3.85 -8.39
CA SER A 69 7.62 4.67 -9.06
C SER A 69 7.81 4.24 -10.51
N PHE A 70 8.28 5.14 -11.35
CA PHE A 70 8.44 4.95 -12.78
C PHE A 70 9.84 5.32 -13.24
N PRO A 71 10.90 4.60 -12.82
CA PRO A 71 12.29 4.97 -13.14
C PRO A 71 12.58 4.97 -14.64
N MET A 72 11.83 4.20 -15.43
CA MET A 72 11.94 4.14 -16.89
C MET A 72 10.90 5.04 -17.60
N GLY A 73 10.25 5.95 -16.88
CA GLY A 73 9.19 6.82 -17.38
C GLY A 73 7.80 6.18 -17.37
N MET A 74 6.77 7.03 -17.42
CA MET A 74 5.36 6.60 -17.28
C MET A 74 4.68 6.28 -18.62
N GLN A 75 5.27 6.58 -19.76
CA GLN A 75 4.60 6.50 -21.07
C GLN A 75 3.96 5.13 -21.33
N ARG A 76 4.70 4.05 -21.08
CA ARG A 76 4.19 2.69 -21.27
C ARG A 76 3.01 2.36 -20.36
N PHE A 77 3.02 2.91 -19.15
CA PHE A 77 1.95 2.74 -18.17
C PHE A 77 0.72 3.56 -18.57
N GLN A 78 0.90 4.82 -18.95
CA GLN A 78 -0.16 5.73 -19.39
C GLN A 78 -0.87 5.26 -20.67
N ASN A 79 -0.20 4.54 -21.56
CA ASN A 79 -0.84 3.95 -22.74
C ASN A 79 -2.00 2.98 -22.40
N ARG A 80 -2.02 2.44 -21.19
CA ARG A 80 -3.07 1.53 -20.71
C ARG A 80 -3.97 2.18 -19.66
N PHE A 81 -3.44 3.11 -18.92
CA PHE A 81 -4.13 3.86 -17.88
C PHE A 81 -4.06 5.36 -18.22
N ALA A 82 -4.81 5.75 -19.26
CA ALA A 82 -4.72 7.11 -19.85
C ALA A 82 -5.00 8.22 -18.83
N ASP A 83 -5.95 8.00 -17.89
CA ASP A 83 -6.35 8.97 -16.85
C ASP A 83 -5.47 8.85 -15.59
N PHE A 84 -4.32 8.20 -15.67
CA PHE A 84 -3.45 8.06 -14.50
C PHE A 84 -2.80 9.38 -14.13
N GLU A 85 -3.12 9.85 -12.94
CA GLU A 85 -2.44 10.95 -12.28
C GLU A 85 -1.71 10.44 -11.04
N ILE A 86 -0.42 10.76 -10.94
CA ILE A 86 0.38 10.35 -9.79
C ILE A 86 -0.10 11.08 -8.53
N LEU A 87 -0.10 10.40 -7.40
CA LEU A 87 -0.44 10.99 -6.12
C LEU A 87 0.68 11.91 -5.63
N THR A 88 0.30 13.04 -5.07
CA THR A 88 1.20 13.87 -4.25
C THR A 88 1.59 13.15 -2.97
N GLN A 89 2.61 13.62 -2.28
CA GLN A 89 3.03 13.07 -0.99
C GLN A 89 1.87 13.02 0.01
N GLN A 90 1.06 14.08 0.09
CA GLN A 90 -0.09 14.14 0.99
C GLN A 90 -1.18 13.13 0.60
N GLU A 91 -1.47 12.99 -0.68
CA GLU A 91 -2.43 12.00 -1.19
C GLU A 91 -1.97 10.56 -0.92
N LEU A 92 -0.65 10.28 -1.00
CA LEU A 92 -0.08 8.99 -0.60
C LEU A 92 -0.27 8.70 0.90
N PHE A 93 -0.15 9.71 1.76
CA PHE A 93 -0.43 9.53 3.19
C PHE A 93 -1.92 9.30 3.46
N LEU A 94 -2.81 9.98 2.74
CA LEU A 94 -4.26 9.75 2.83
C LEU A 94 -4.63 8.32 2.39
N GLU A 95 -4.06 7.83 1.27
CA GLU A 95 -4.26 6.45 0.83
C GLU A 95 -3.77 5.45 1.88
N LEU A 96 -2.57 5.66 2.42
CA LEU A 96 -1.99 4.80 3.45
C LEU A 96 -2.81 4.82 4.75
N GLN A 97 -3.29 6.00 5.16
CA GLN A 97 -4.17 6.15 6.32
C GLN A 97 -5.47 5.36 6.13
N TYR A 98 -6.09 5.50 4.95
CA TYR A 98 -7.31 4.78 4.63
C TYR A 98 -7.08 3.27 4.59
N LEU A 99 -6.01 2.81 3.93
CA LEU A 99 -5.63 1.39 3.94
C LEU A 99 -5.52 0.85 5.37
N ILE A 100 -4.72 1.49 6.23
CA ILE A 100 -4.49 1.02 7.60
C ILE A 100 -5.77 1.09 8.45
N SER A 101 -6.62 2.12 8.27
CA SER A 101 -7.87 2.24 9.00
C SER A 101 -8.83 1.08 8.73
N GLU A 102 -8.86 0.58 7.50
CA GLU A 102 -9.72 -0.53 7.07
C GLU A 102 -9.14 -1.93 7.38
N LEU A 103 -7.86 -2.03 7.72
CA LEU A 103 -7.25 -3.31 8.13
C LEU A 103 -7.77 -3.75 9.50
N ASN A 104 -8.23 -5.01 9.58
CA ASN A 104 -8.61 -5.67 10.82
C ASN A 104 -7.74 -6.91 11.02
N LEU A 105 -6.48 -6.68 11.41
CA LEU A 105 -5.42 -7.67 11.50
C LEU A 105 -4.75 -7.61 12.88
N ASP A 106 -4.72 -8.72 13.61
CA ASP A 106 -4.18 -8.76 14.98
C ASP A 106 -2.66 -8.99 15.02
N ASN A 107 -2.17 -9.96 14.25
CA ASN A 107 -0.80 -10.47 14.39
C ASN A 107 0.13 -10.12 13.22
N THR A 108 -0.36 -9.44 12.20
CA THR A 108 0.43 -9.08 11.02
C THR A 108 1.51 -8.06 11.36
N VAL A 109 2.75 -8.38 11.04
CA VAL A 109 3.87 -7.44 11.11
C VAL A 109 3.78 -6.49 9.91
N PHE A 110 3.59 -5.20 10.19
CA PHE A 110 3.50 -4.16 9.17
C PHE A 110 4.83 -3.40 9.01
N ARG A 111 5.21 -3.14 7.77
CA ARG A 111 6.37 -2.34 7.41
C ARG A 111 6.09 -1.43 6.23
N SER A 112 6.45 -0.15 6.37
CA SER A 112 6.51 0.85 5.31
C SER A 112 7.89 1.51 5.33
N ASP A 113 8.94 0.69 5.30
CA ASP A 113 10.34 1.13 5.47
C ASP A 113 11.18 1.02 4.20
N HIS A 114 10.58 0.58 3.10
CA HIS A 114 11.24 0.59 1.79
C HIS A 114 11.71 1.99 1.39
N ALA A 115 12.79 2.07 0.63
CA ALA A 115 13.39 3.33 0.22
C ALA A 115 12.44 4.25 -0.58
N SER A 116 11.45 3.70 -1.29
CA SER A 116 10.44 4.49 -2.01
C SER A 116 9.46 5.25 -1.11
N ASN A 117 9.33 4.87 0.18
CA ASN A 117 8.39 5.52 1.09
C ASN A 117 8.97 6.81 1.69
N TYR A 118 8.13 7.85 1.78
CA TYR A 118 8.47 9.08 2.50
C TYR A 118 8.45 8.91 4.02
N LEU A 119 7.46 8.18 4.54
CA LEU A 119 7.26 7.94 5.96
C LEU A 119 7.61 6.49 6.30
N VAL A 120 8.53 6.32 7.24
CA VAL A 120 8.95 5.01 7.72
C VAL A 120 8.07 4.58 8.87
N LEU A 121 7.30 3.51 8.67
CA LEU A 121 6.40 2.94 9.69
C LEU A 121 6.73 1.47 9.91
N LYS A 122 6.72 1.06 11.19
CA LYS A 122 6.93 -0.33 11.61
C LYS A 122 6.06 -0.65 12.81
N GLY A 123 5.40 -1.80 12.79
CA GLY A 123 4.59 -2.21 13.94
C GLY A 123 3.88 -3.55 13.72
N ARG A 124 3.14 -3.98 14.73
CA ARG A 124 2.21 -5.11 14.65
C ARG A 124 0.80 -4.55 14.65
N LEU A 125 0.02 -4.83 13.61
CA LEU A 125 -1.25 -4.12 13.34
C LEU A 125 -2.27 -4.19 14.49
N GLY A 126 -2.45 -5.34 15.13
CA GLY A 126 -3.39 -5.45 16.26
C GLY A 126 -3.05 -4.55 17.45
N ARG A 127 -1.75 -4.41 17.76
CA ARG A 127 -1.28 -3.61 18.89
C ARG A 127 -1.00 -2.16 18.53
N ASP A 128 -0.32 -1.96 17.39
CA ASP A 128 0.32 -0.67 17.07
C ASP A 128 -0.51 0.17 16.08
N LYS A 129 -1.66 -0.33 15.60
CA LYS A 129 -2.51 0.38 14.63
C LYS A 129 -2.87 1.82 15.05
N PRO A 130 -3.29 2.11 16.30
CA PRO A 130 -3.59 3.48 16.70
C PRO A 130 -2.36 4.40 16.61
N ARG A 131 -1.18 3.93 17.01
CA ARG A 131 0.07 4.69 16.90
C ARG A 131 0.44 4.96 15.44
N LEU A 132 0.36 3.94 14.57
CA LEU A 132 0.65 4.08 13.15
C LEU A 132 -0.27 5.11 12.48
N LEU A 133 -1.56 5.09 12.80
CA LEU A 133 -2.53 6.07 12.30
C LEU A 133 -2.22 7.48 12.81
N ALA A 134 -1.81 7.62 14.08
CA ALA A 134 -1.42 8.91 14.64
C ALA A 134 -0.16 9.47 13.96
N GLU A 135 0.85 8.64 13.67
CA GLU A 135 2.06 9.05 12.95
C GLU A 135 1.75 9.51 11.51
N ILE A 136 0.84 8.81 10.81
CA ILE A 136 0.40 9.22 9.47
C ILE A 136 -0.38 10.53 9.54
N GLN A 137 -1.31 10.66 10.50
CA GLN A 137 -2.08 11.88 10.70
C GLN A 137 -1.17 13.08 11.00
N GLN A 138 -0.13 12.89 11.81
CA GLN A 138 0.87 13.92 12.07
C GLN A 138 1.62 14.32 10.78
N ALA A 139 1.98 13.36 9.94
CA ALA A 139 2.64 13.64 8.66
C ALA A 139 1.72 14.40 7.67
N ILE A 140 0.40 14.16 7.72
CA ILE A 140 -0.58 14.88 6.90
C ILE A 140 -0.74 16.32 7.39
N LEU A 141 -0.91 16.52 8.70
CA LEU A 141 -1.21 17.84 9.28
C LEU A 141 0.03 18.73 9.42
N ASN A 142 1.18 18.15 9.75
CA ASN A 142 2.41 18.86 10.06
C ASN A 142 3.64 18.22 9.39
N PRO A 143 3.70 18.18 8.04
CA PRO A 143 4.76 17.49 7.32
C PRO A 143 6.17 18.01 7.66
N GLN A 144 6.29 19.29 8.05
CA GLN A 144 7.55 19.91 8.45
C GLN A 144 8.11 19.36 9.78
N GLN A 145 7.24 18.81 10.64
CA GLN A 145 7.63 18.22 11.91
C GLN A 145 7.76 16.69 11.84
N ALA A 146 7.22 16.08 10.80
CA ALA A 146 7.32 14.65 10.56
C ALA A 146 8.73 14.29 10.06
N ARG A 147 9.26 13.15 10.52
CA ARG A 147 10.56 12.63 10.05
C ARG A 147 10.39 11.97 8.68
N LEU A 148 10.16 12.79 7.66
CA LEU A 148 10.00 12.32 6.29
C LEU A 148 11.37 12.12 5.63
N ARG A 149 11.47 11.07 4.81
CA ARG A 149 12.61 10.87 3.94
C ARG A 149 12.55 11.92 2.81
N PRO A 150 13.61 12.70 2.61
CA PRO A 150 13.64 13.68 1.53
C PRO A 150 13.69 12.98 0.16
N GLU A 151 13.25 13.66 -0.90
CA GLU A 151 13.15 13.07 -2.24
C GLU A 151 14.49 12.47 -2.72
N TRP A 152 15.60 13.16 -2.50
CA TRP A 152 16.93 12.69 -2.89
C TRP A 152 17.41 11.42 -2.15
N ALA A 153 16.81 11.11 -1.00
CA ALA A 153 17.12 9.90 -0.21
C ALA A 153 16.13 8.76 -0.46
N ARG A 154 15.16 8.98 -1.33
CA ARG A 154 14.26 7.93 -1.79
C ARG A 154 14.96 7.15 -2.89
N GLY A 155 15.12 5.84 -2.67
CA GLY A 155 15.68 4.91 -3.64
C GLY A 155 14.59 4.09 -4.33
N LEU A 156 14.88 3.67 -5.53
CA LEU A 156 14.05 2.79 -6.35
C LEU A 156 14.75 1.44 -6.52
#